data_49f55a35257d6b47a50807102599004c
#
_entry.id   49f55a35257d6b47a50807102599004c
#
_cell.length_a   1.000
_cell.length_b   1.000
_cell.length_c   1.000
_cell.angle_alpha   90.00
_cell.angle_beta   90.00
_cell.angle_gamma   90.00
#
_symmetry.space_group_name_H-M   'P 1'
#
loop_
_entity.id
_entity.type
_entity.pdbx_description
1 polymer ?
#
loop_
_entity_poly.entity_id
_entity_poly.type
_entity_poly.pdbx_seq_one_letter_code
_entity_poly.pdbx_strand_id
1 'polypeptide(L)'
;MGYKEDFISIYQEHISREGSKELLEWLQTTDFFTAPASTKFHCACTGGLVQHSVKVYQVMMEKHFEEGADNPESFAVCALLHDLCKAQFYKCSTRNVKNEETGQWEKQPYFSVEDMFPYGHGEKSVFLIERFMRLKTSEAMAIRWHM
;
A
#
# COMPACT_ATOMS: atom_id res chain seq x y z
N MET A 1 -7.98 -1.79 -17.31
CA MET A 1 -8.35 -2.05 -15.91
C MET A 1 -7.42 -1.29 -14.98
N GLY A 2 -7.90 -0.94 -13.80
CA GLY A 2 -7.12 -0.14 -12.88
C GLY A 2 -6.27 -0.98 -11.92
N TYR A 3 -5.42 -0.31 -11.16
CA TYR A 3 -4.55 -0.97 -10.19
C TYR A 3 -5.32 -1.62 -9.04
N LYS A 4 -6.49 -1.08 -8.68
CA LYS A 4 -7.36 -1.70 -7.66
C LYS A 4 -7.79 -3.09 -8.11
N GLU A 5 -8.25 -3.22 -9.33
CA GLU A 5 -8.70 -4.49 -9.91
C GLU A 5 -7.53 -5.46 -10.02
N ASP A 6 -6.37 -4.97 -10.43
CA ASP A 6 -5.15 -5.78 -10.49
C ASP A 6 -4.75 -6.28 -9.11
N PHE A 7 -4.77 -5.40 -8.11
CA PHE A 7 -4.47 -5.78 -6.72
C PHE A 7 -5.40 -6.88 -6.22
N ILE A 8 -6.70 -6.70 -6.40
CA ILE A 8 -7.70 -7.66 -5.93
C ILE A 8 -7.51 -9.01 -6.64
N SER A 9 -7.27 -8.99 -7.94
CA SER A 9 -7.05 -10.19 -8.73
C SER A 9 -5.83 -10.97 -8.25
N ILE A 10 -4.69 -10.30 -8.07
CA ILE A 10 -3.46 -10.90 -7.57
C ILE A 10 -3.68 -11.46 -6.16
N TYR A 11 -4.31 -10.68 -5.30
CA TYR A 11 -4.59 -11.06 -3.92
C TYR A 11 -5.42 -12.34 -3.86
N GLN A 12 -6.52 -12.38 -4.58
CA GLN A 12 -7.43 -13.53 -4.57
C GLN A 12 -6.81 -14.77 -5.21
N GLU A 13 -5.94 -14.59 -6.21
CA GLU A 13 -5.27 -15.70 -6.88
C GLU A 13 -4.21 -16.37 -6.00
N HIS A 14 -3.46 -15.59 -5.24
CA HIS A 14 -2.26 -16.09 -4.54
C HIS A 14 -2.39 -16.17 -3.03
N ILE A 15 -3.27 -15.41 -2.40
CA ILE A 15 -3.39 -15.36 -0.95
C ILE A 15 -4.68 -16.04 -0.52
N SER A 16 -4.56 -17.19 0.12
CA SER A 16 -5.71 -18.02 0.49
C SER A 16 -5.70 -18.48 1.96
N ARG A 17 -4.72 -18.02 2.75
CA ARG A 17 -4.64 -18.40 4.16
C ARG A 17 -5.82 -17.86 4.96
N GLU A 18 -6.06 -18.47 6.13
CA GLU A 18 -7.16 -18.07 7.03
C GLU A 18 -7.04 -16.59 7.38
N GLY A 19 -8.18 -15.88 7.29
CA GLY A 19 -8.25 -14.45 7.56
C GLY A 19 -7.96 -13.56 6.35
N SER A 20 -7.48 -14.13 5.24
CA SER A 20 -7.13 -13.35 4.05
C SER A 20 -8.34 -12.64 3.44
N LYS A 21 -9.49 -13.28 3.42
CA LYS A 21 -10.71 -12.71 2.88
C LYS A 21 -11.19 -11.54 3.74
N GLU A 22 -11.15 -11.69 5.05
CA GLU A 22 -11.54 -10.66 5.99
C GLU A 22 -10.63 -9.44 5.90
N LEU A 23 -9.34 -9.66 5.70
CA LEU A 23 -8.39 -8.56 5.49
C LEU A 23 -8.73 -7.79 4.22
N LEU A 24 -8.98 -8.48 3.11
CA LEU A 24 -9.33 -7.80 1.86
C LEU A 24 -10.64 -7.01 1.99
N GLU A 25 -11.63 -7.56 2.68
CA GLU A 25 -12.88 -6.85 2.95
C GLU A 25 -12.62 -5.58 3.77
N TRP A 26 -11.80 -5.68 4.81
CA TRP A 26 -11.43 -4.52 5.62
C TRP A 26 -10.70 -3.45 4.79
N LEU A 27 -9.77 -3.85 3.93
CA LEU A 27 -9.05 -2.92 3.06
C LEU A 27 -10.02 -2.09 2.21
N GLN A 28 -11.10 -2.69 1.76
CA GLN A 28 -12.10 -1.98 0.95
C GLN A 28 -12.92 -0.97 1.75
N THR A 29 -12.91 -1.06 3.08
CA THR A 29 -13.54 -0.06 3.95
C THR A 29 -12.62 1.10 4.29
N THR A 30 -11.32 0.97 4.00
CA THR A 30 -10.32 2.01 4.25
C THR A 30 -10.04 2.81 2.99
N ASP A 31 -9.14 3.79 3.09
CA ASP A 31 -8.68 4.56 1.94
C ASP A 31 -7.50 3.91 1.21
N PHE A 32 -7.20 2.64 1.47
CA PHE A 32 -6.04 1.96 0.88
C PHE A 32 -5.99 2.11 -0.65
N PHE A 33 -7.13 1.98 -1.30
CA PHE A 33 -7.21 2.01 -2.76
C PHE A 33 -7.20 3.42 -3.35
N THR A 34 -7.37 4.45 -2.51
CA THR A 34 -7.37 5.85 -2.96
C THR A 34 -6.20 6.65 -2.41
N ALA A 35 -5.54 6.16 -1.36
CA ALA A 35 -4.44 6.87 -0.71
C ALA A 35 -3.22 6.99 -1.63
N PRO A 36 -2.41 8.05 -1.46
CA PRO A 36 -1.12 8.14 -2.14
C PRO A 36 -0.09 7.23 -1.46
N ALA A 37 1.00 6.93 -2.17
CA ALA A 37 2.13 6.21 -1.56
C ALA A 37 3.09 7.16 -0.84
N SER A 38 3.05 8.44 -1.17
CA SER A 38 3.96 9.46 -0.64
C SER A 38 3.30 10.83 -0.77
N THR A 39 3.79 11.81 -0.02
CA THR A 39 3.33 13.20 -0.15
C THR A 39 4.11 13.98 -1.22
N LYS A 40 5.35 13.58 -1.52
CA LYS A 40 6.26 14.34 -2.41
C LYS A 40 6.96 13.51 -3.46
N PHE A 41 7.11 12.20 -3.23
CA PHE A 41 7.93 11.34 -4.08
C PHE A 41 7.05 10.53 -5.02
N HIS A 42 7.51 9.35 -5.44
CA HIS A 42 6.77 8.52 -6.38
C HIS A 42 5.35 8.21 -5.89
N CYS A 43 4.41 8.17 -6.82
CA CYS A 43 3.02 7.85 -6.53
C CYS A 43 2.36 8.77 -5.50
N ALA A 44 2.75 10.06 -5.47
CA ALA A 44 2.11 11.10 -4.64
C ALA A 44 0.82 11.58 -5.31
N CYS A 45 -0.12 10.65 -5.56
CA CYS A 45 -1.37 10.89 -6.27
C CYS A 45 -2.45 9.97 -5.74
N THR A 46 -3.70 10.29 -6.07
CA THR A 46 -4.85 9.43 -5.72
C THR A 46 -4.65 8.05 -6.33
N GLY A 47 -4.74 7.01 -5.50
CA GLY A 47 -4.51 5.63 -5.94
C GLY A 47 -3.04 5.25 -6.02
N GLY A 48 -2.12 6.13 -5.63
CA GLY A 48 -0.69 5.88 -5.69
C GLY A 48 -0.23 4.73 -4.81
N LEU A 49 -0.88 4.52 -3.65
CA LEU A 49 -0.52 3.43 -2.75
C LEU A 49 -0.77 2.06 -3.38
N VAL A 50 -1.95 1.84 -3.93
CA VAL A 50 -2.28 0.56 -4.59
C VAL A 50 -1.42 0.37 -5.84
N GLN A 51 -1.18 1.44 -6.60
CA GLN A 51 -0.29 1.40 -7.76
C GLN A 51 1.12 0.95 -7.37
N HIS A 52 1.66 1.54 -6.31
CA HIS A 52 2.98 1.18 -5.79
C HIS A 52 3.04 -0.30 -5.38
N SER A 53 2.03 -0.77 -4.65
CA SER A 53 1.96 -2.16 -4.20
C SER A 53 1.94 -3.14 -5.36
N VAL A 54 1.14 -2.88 -6.38
CA VAL A 54 1.07 -3.73 -7.59
C VAL A 54 2.39 -3.72 -8.34
N LYS A 55 3.01 -2.55 -8.49
CA LYS A 55 4.31 -2.44 -9.20
C LYS A 55 5.42 -3.16 -8.44
N VAL A 56 5.45 -3.07 -7.11
CA VAL A 56 6.43 -3.82 -6.30
C VAL A 56 6.23 -5.32 -6.52
N TYR A 57 5.00 -5.80 -6.52
CA TYR A 57 4.71 -7.20 -6.81
C TYR A 57 5.23 -7.62 -8.18
N GLN A 58 4.95 -6.82 -9.21
CA GLN A 58 5.39 -7.12 -10.57
C GLN A 58 6.92 -7.21 -10.68
N VAL A 59 7.63 -6.26 -10.06
CA VAL A 59 9.09 -6.26 -10.08
C VAL A 59 9.66 -7.45 -9.30
N MET A 60 9.09 -7.78 -8.14
CA MET A 60 9.54 -8.91 -7.35
C MET A 60 9.36 -10.23 -8.11
N MET A 61 8.23 -10.41 -8.78
CA MET A 61 7.98 -11.63 -9.56
C MET A 61 8.88 -11.72 -10.79
N GLU A 62 9.14 -10.60 -11.45
CA GLU A 62 9.99 -10.58 -12.65
C GLU A 62 11.46 -10.79 -12.34
N LYS A 63 11.96 -10.16 -11.26
CA LYS A 63 13.41 -10.06 -11.02
C LYS A 63 13.93 -10.95 -9.92
N HIS A 64 13.08 -11.34 -8.96
CA HIS A 64 13.55 -12.02 -7.76
C HIS A 64 12.88 -13.36 -7.51
N PHE A 65 11.71 -13.61 -8.12
CA PHE A 65 10.99 -14.85 -7.91
C PHE A 65 11.69 -16.01 -8.66
N GLU A 66 11.96 -17.09 -7.92
CA GLU A 66 12.54 -18.31 -8.48
C GLU A 66 11.54 -19.45 -8.31
N GLU A 67 11.01 -19.93 -9.42
CA GLU A 67 10.02 -20.99 -9.42
C GLU A 67 10.61 -22.28 -8.84
N GLY A 68 9.86 -22.93 -7.96
CA GLY A 68 10.31 -24.12 -7.25
C GLY A 68 11.10 -23.83 -5.97
N ALA A 69 11.66 -22.63 -5.80
CA ALA A 69 12.38 -22.21 -4.61
C ALA A 69 11.58 -21.24 -3.76
N ASP A 70 10.84 -20.33 -4.39
CA ASP A 70 10.09 -19.27 -3.71
C ASP A 70 8.60 -19.58 -3.63
N ASN A 71 7.97 -19.07 -2.57
CA ASN A 71 6.54 -19.25 -2.34
C ASN A 71 5.77 -18.05 -2.94
N PRO A 72 4.91 -18.28 -3.95
CA PRO A 72 4.18 -17.17 -4.57
C PRO A 72 3.22 -16.46 -3.61
N GLU A 73 2.64 -17.17 -2.65
CA GLU A 73 1.79 -16.53 -1.65
C GLU A 73 2.59 -15.56 -0.77
N SER A 74 3.79 -15.96 -0.32
CA SER A 74 4.66 -15.09 0.49
C SER A 74 5.07 -13.84 -0.29
N PHE A 75 5.39 -13.98 -1.58
CA PHE A 75 5.71 -12.84 -2.42
C PHE A 75 4.53 -11.88 -2.55
N ALA A 76 3.33 -12.41 -2.77
CA ALA A 76 2.13 -11.58 -2.86
C ALA A 76 1.85 -10.87 -1.53
N VAL A 77 1.94 -11.56 -0.41
CA VAL A 77 1.73 -10.97 0.92
C VAL A 77 2.72 -9.83 1.15
N CYS A 78 4.01 -10.08 0.96
CA CYS A 78 5.04 -9.07 1.20
C CYS A 78 4.88 -7.87 0.26
N ALA A 79 4.71 -8.10 -1.03
CA ALA A 79 4.64 -7.02 -2.01
C ALA A 79 3.37 -6.19 -1.89
N LEU A 80 2.21 -6.84 -1.79
CA LEU A 80 0.94 -6.13 -1.77
C LEU A 80 0.67 -5.42 -0.43
N LEU A 81 1.19 -5.94 0.66
CA LEU A 81 0.83 -5.47 2.00
C LEU A 81 1.96 -4.79 2.77
N HIS A 82 3.16 -4.64 2.17
CA HIS A 82 4.30 -4.07 2.90
C HIS A 82 4.07 -2.61 3.36
N ASP A 83 3.29 -1.86 2.61
CA ASP A 83 2.96 -0.47 2.93
C ASP A 83 1.53 -0.29 3.44
N LEU A 84 0.92 -1.36 3.96
CA LEU A 84 -0.43 -1.29 4.52
C LEU A 84 -0.56 -0.19 5.59
N CYS A 85 0.52 0.11 6.28
CA CYS A 85 0.58 1.20 7.27
C CYS A 85 0.17 2.56 6.72
N LYS A 86 0.23 2.74 5.41
CA LYS A 86 -0.13 4.02 4.77
C LYS A 86 -1.64 4.16 4.52
N ALA A 87 -2.43 3.12 4.75
CA ALA A 87 -3.88 3.23 4.77
C ALA A 87 -4.29 4.11 5.96
N GLN A 88 -5.18 5.07 5.73
CA GLN A 88 -5.65 6.03 6.74
C GLN A 88 -4.50 6.84 7.38
N PHE A 89 -3.43 7.06 6.64
CA PHE A 89 -2.23 7.75 7.09
C PHE A 89 -2.14 9.16 6.51
N TYR A 90 -2.67 9.37 5.31
CA TYR A 90 -2.62 10.66 4.62
C TYR A 90 -3.97 11.36 4.66
N LYS A 91 -3.92 12.69 4.71
CA LYS A 91 -5.09 13.54 4.61
C LYS A 91 -4.97 14.37 3.34
N CYS A 92 -6.02 14.38 2.54
CA CYS A 92 -6.11 15.27 1.39
C CYS A 92 -6.74 16.60 1.82
N SER A 93 -6.05 17.69 1.55
CA SER A 93 -6.51 19.03 1.83
C SER A 93 -6.27 19.92 0.61
N THR A 94 -6.73 21.16 0.66
CA THR A 94 -6.42 22.15 -0.37
C THR A 94 -5.57 23.27 0.21
N ARG A 95 -4.70 23.84 -0.61
CA ARG A 95 -3.92 25.01 -0.25
C ARG A 95 -3.99 26.02 -1.37
N ASN A 96 -3.81 27.28 -1.03
CA ASN A 96 -3.76 28.36 -2.01
C ASN A 96 -2.36 28.44 -2.61
N VAL A 97 -2.29 28.38 -3.92
CA VAL A 97 -1.04 28.48 -4.68
C VAL A 97 -1.21 29.58 -5.72
N LYS A 98 -0.22 30.47 -5.81
CA LYS A 98 -0.24 31.53 -6.80
C LYS A 98 0.14 30.98 -8.18
N ASN A 99 -0.72 31.21 -9.15
CA ASN A 99 -0.42 30.89 -10.54
C ASN A 99 0.48 31.99 -11.10
N GLU A 100 1.72 31.66 -11.42
CA GLU A 100 2.71 32.63 -11.89
C GLU A 100 2.39 33.19 -13.28
N GLU A 101 1.65 32.46 -14.10
CA GLU A 101 1.25 32.91 -15.42
C GLU A 101 0.14 33.97 -15.36
N THR A 102 -0.86 33.76 -14.48
CA THR A 102 -2.00 34.66 -14.36
C THR A 102 -1.88 35.62 -13.19
N GLY A 103 -1.00 35.36 -12.24
CA GLY A 103 -0.86 36.14 -11.01
C GLY A 103 -1.98 35.93 -10.00
N GLN A 104 -2.90 35.00 -10.27
CA GLN A 104 -4.06 34.75 -9.40
C GLN A 104 -3.79 33.58 -8.48
N TRP A 105 -4.47 33.58 -7.34
CA TRP A 105 -4.40 32.49 -6.36
C TRP A 105 -5.42 31.43 -6.70
N GLU A 106 -4.98 30.17 -6.70
CA GLU A 106 -5.80 29.00 -6.99
C GLU A 106 -5.73 28.02 -5.83
N LYS A 107 -6.80 27.24 -5.64
CA LYS A 107 -6.80 26.14 -4.69
C LYS A 107 -6.28 24.89 -5.37
N GLN A 108 -5.29 24.26 -4.76
CA GLN A 108 -4.74 22.99 -5.25
C GLN A 108 -4.81 21.92 -4.17
N PRO A 109 -5.12 20.68 -4.55
CA PRO A 109 -5.10 19.58 -3.58
C PRO A 109 -3.67 19.25 -3.18
N TYR A 110 -3.50 18.82 -1.94
CA TYR A 110 -2.24 18.27 -1.46
C TYR A 110 -2.50 17.22 -0.39
N PHE A 111 -1.54 16.30 -0.22
CA PHE A 111 -1.61 15.29 0.83
C PHE A 111 -0.67 15.65 1.97
N SER A 112 -1.15 15.43 3.20
CA SER A 112 -0.36 15.59 4.41
C SER A 112 -0.48 14.33 5.26
N VAL A 113 0.45 14.14 6.19
CA VAL A 113 0.41 13.01 7.10
C VAL A 113 -0.51 13.33 8.26
N GLU A 114 -1.45 12.43 8.54
CA GLU A 114 -2.30 12.45 9.72
C GLU A 114 -2.32 11.04 10.29
N ASP A 115 -1.28 10.70 11.05
CA ASP A 115 -1.10 9.35 11.57
C ASP A 115 -1.86 9.17 12.87
N MET A 116 -2.95 8.40 12.79
CA MET A 116 -3.80 8.08 13.94
C MET A 116 -3.25 6.88 14.75
N PHE A 117 -2.16 6.27 14.29
CA PHE A 117 -1.61 5.07 14.92
C PHE A 117 -0.08 5.12 14.84
N PRO A 118 0.59 5.72 15.84
CA PRO A 118 2.00 6.11 15.73
C PRO A 118 2.99 4.96 15.98
N TYR A 119 2.85 3.86 15.28
CA TYR A 119 3.89 2.83 15.17
C TYR A 119 4.80 3.14 13.99
N GLY A 120 6.00 2.59 13.97
CA GLY A 120 6.87 2.60 12.81
C GLY A 120 6.20 1.93 11.61
N HIS A 121 6.55 2.32 10.38
CA HIS A 121 5.85 1.85 9.18
C HIS A 121 5.82 0.32 9.05
N GLY A 122 6.98 -0.32 9.19
CA GLY A 122 7.03 -1.78 9.06
C GLY A 122 6.27 -2.48 10.17
N GLU A 123 6.45 -2.05 11.42
CA GLU A 123 5.76 -2.61 12.58
C GLU A 123 4.25 -2.44 12.48
N LYS A 124 3.80 -1.27 12.04
CA LYS A 124 2.39 -0.96 11.86
C LYS A 124 1.76 -1.88 10.81
N SER A 125 2.45 -2.07 9.67
CA SER A 125 1.95 -2.98 8.63
C SER A 125 1.83 -4.40 9.16
N VAL A 126 2.83 -4.92 9.85
CA VAL A 126 2.79 -6.26 10.46
C VAL A 126 1.63 -6.36 11.45
N PHE A 127 1.49 -5.36 12.32
CA PHE A 127 0.42 -5.34 13.32
C PHE A 127 -0.97 -5.40 12.65
N LEU A 128 -1.19 -4.58 11.63
CA LEU A 128 -2.48 -4.53 10.95
C LEU A 128 -2.81 -5.84 10.23
N ILE A 129 -1.83 -6.45 9.58
CA ILE A 129 -2.01 -7.73 8.90
C ILE A 129 -2.33 -8.83 9.91
N GLU A 130 -1.57 -8.89 11.02
CA GLU A 130 -1.73 -9.92 12.04
C GLU A 130 -3.09 -9.85 12.77
N ARG A 131 -3.80 -8.74 12.65
CA ARG A 131 -5.18 -8.66 13.16
C ARG A 131 -6.13 -9.56 12.39
N PHE A 132 -5.80 -9.97 11.20
CA PHE A 132 -6.66 -10.76 10.31
C PHE A 132 -6.07 -12.11 9.95
N MET A 133 -4.81 -12.16 9.58
CA MET A 133 -4.17 -13.40 9.16
C MET A 133 -2.75 -13.48 9.69
N ARG A 134 -2.25 -14.71 9.85
CA ARG A 134 -0.91 -14.94 10.36
C ARG A 134 0.14 -14.77 9.28
N LEU A 135 1.25 -14.13 9.65
CA LEU A 135 2.44 -14.02 8.82
C LEU A 135 3.46 -15.08 9.22
N LYS A 136 4.15 -15.64 8.24
CA LYS A 136 5.38 -16.40 8.52
C LYS A 136 6.45 -15.46 9.05
N THR A 137 7.40 -15.98 9.82
CA THR A 137 8.48 -15.16 10.37
C THR A 137 9.23 -14.41 9.27
N SER A 138 9.54 -15.09 8.16
CA SER A 138 10.23 -14.46 7.04
C SER A 138 9.43 -13.32 6.42
N GLU A 139 8.12 -13.48 6.31
CA GLU A 139 7.22 -12.45 5.78
C GLU A 139 7.17 -11.25 6.73
N ALA A 140 7.01 -11.50 8.02
CA ALA A 140 6.95 -10.44 9.03
C ALA A 140 8.26 -9.64 9.06
N MET A 141 9.40 -10.31 8.99
CA MET A 141 10.71 -9.66 8.98
C MET A 141 10.90 -8.83 7.71
N ALA A 142 10.50 -9.35 6.55
CA ALA A 142 10.61 -8.62 5.28
C ALA A 142 9.77 -7.33 5.33
N ILE A 143 8.56 -7.40 5.83
CA ILE A 143 7.68 -6.21 5.94
C ILE A 143 8.21 -5.25 6.99
N ARG A 144 8.62 -5.76 8.16
CA ARG A 144 9.12 -4.95 9.28
C ARG A 144 10.33 -4.10 8.87
N TRP A 145 11.20 -4.64 8.04
CA TRP A 145 12.50 -4.04 7.71
C TRP A 145 12.60 -3.51 6.28
N HIS A 146 11.47 -3.31 5.58
CA HIS A 146 11.51 -2.84 4.19
C HIS A 146 11.92 -1.37 4.07
N MET A 147 11.91 -0.63 5.16
CA MET A 147 12.31 0.78 5.18
C MET A 147 13.59 0.97 5.97
#